data_4ec7ed379bcd23052ec87b0882608dae
#
_entry.id   4ec7ed379bcd23052ec87b0882608dae
#
_cell.length_a   1.000
_cell.length_b   1.000
_cell.length_c   1.000
_cell.angle_alpha   90.00
_cell.angle_beta   90.00
_cell.angle_gamma   90.00
#
_symmetry.space_group_name_H-M   'P 1'
#
loop_
_entity.id
_entity.type
_entity.pdbx_description
1 polymer ?
#
loop_
_entity_poly.entity_id
_entity_poly.type
_entity_poly.pdbx_seq_one_letter_code
_entity_poly.pdbx_strand_id
1 'polypeptide(L)'
;MVAELMSVVAVVGGGVVAGVFVAVAVSVFPTLSLLPAGQYIQLHREMGHRYHPSMPLIVNAAMVADIVLAVIVPGGTAKVLFGFAATALLGTQFVSHLCNVPINKSLRGLDPESLPDDWRDPRPLWRSWHRLRTSLALVALAVTAAAVALT
;
A
#
# COMPACT_ATOMS: atom_id res chain seq x y z
N MET A 1 -16.42 20.02 12.11
CA MET A 1 -16.86 18.63 12.38
C MET A 1 -16.56 17.66 11.23
N VAL A 2 -17.08 17.87 9.99
CA VAL A 2 -16.77 16.93 8.87
C VAL A 2 -15.30 16.97 8.48
N ALA A 3 -14.70 18.16 8.32
CA ALA A 3 -13.28 18.28 7.97
C ALA A 3 -12.37 17.65 9.02
N GLU A 4 -12.63 17.86 10.30
CA GLU A 4 -11.87 17.27 11.39
C GLU A 4 -11.94 15.73 11.37
N LEU A 5 -13.13 15.16 11.19
CA LEU A 5 -13.31 13.72 11.06
C LEU A 5 -12.55 13.16 9.86
N MET A 6 -12.65 13.80 8.70
CA MET A 6 -11.94 13.38 7.50
C MET A 6 -10.42 13.51 7.68
N SER A 7 -9.93 14.54 8.36
CA SER A 7 -8.50 14.68 8.69
C SER A 7 -8.02 13.53 9.56
N VAL A 8 -8.77 13.12 10.55
CA VAL A 8 -8.45 11.95 11.38
C VAL A 8 -8.41 10.66 10.53
N VAL A 9 -9.43 10.45 9.68
CA VAL A 9 -9.50 9.27 8.80
C VAL A 9 -8.31 9.24 7.82
N ALA A 10 -7.96 10.39 7.20
CA ALA A 10 -6.86 10.50 6.26
C ALA A 10 -5.50 10.21 6.94
N VAL A 11 -5.22 10.85 8.08
CA VAL A 11 -3.94 10.69 8.79
C VAL A 11 -3.82 9.29 9.39
N VAL A 12 -4.84 8.80 10.09
CA VAL A 12 -4.78 7.47 10.73
C VAL A 12 -4.76 6.37 9.67
N GLY A 13 -5.63 6.43 8.67
CA GLY A 13 -5.67 5.46 7.58
C GLY A 13 -4.37 5.47 6.76
N GLY A 14 -3.88 6.65 6.38
CA GLY A 14 -2.59 6.81 5.69
C GLY A 14 -1.42 6.29 6.52
N GLY A 15 -1.43 6.56 7.84
CA GLY A 15 -0.43 6.06 8.78
C GLY A 15 -0.40 4.55 8.89
N VAL A 16 -1.58 3.90 8.96
CA VAL A 16 -1.69 2.44 8.96
C VAL A 16 -1.15 1.86 7.64
N VAL A 17 -1.54 2.40 6.49
CA VAL A 17 -1.06 1.94 5.17
C VAL A 17 0.44 2.08 5.06
N ALA A 18 1.00 3.25 5.34
CA ALA A 18 2.43 3.51 5.27
C ALA A 18 3.21 2.63 6.26
N GLY A 19 2.73 2.50 7.50
CA GLY A 19 3.35 1.68 8.54
C GLY A 19 3.40 0.19 8.17
N VAL A 20 2.30 -0.37 7.67
CA VAL A 20 2.26 -1.77 7.19
C VAL A 20 3.21 -1.96 6.01
N PHE A 21 3.23 -1.05 5.04
CA PHE A 21 4.11 -1.16 3.89
C PHE A 21 5.59 -1.05 4.27
N VAL A 22 5.94 -0.16 5.19
CA VAL A 22 7.30 -0.07 5.73
C VAL A 22 7.68 -1.35 6.46
N ALA A 23 6.82 -1.87 7.35
CA ALA A 23 7.08 -3.12 8.06
C ALA A 23 7.34 -4.28 7.09
N VAL A 24 6.54 -4.38 6.02
CA VAL A 24 6.75 -5.39 4.97
C VAL A 24 8.06 -5.16 4.23
N ALA A 25 8.41 -3.91 3.89
CA ALA A 25 9.62 -3.59 3.14
C ALA A 25 10.92 -3.86 3.91
N VAL A 26 10.94 -3.55 5.22
CA VAL A 26 12.17 -3.57 6.03
C VAL A 26 12.36 -4.85 6.85
N SER A 27 11.30 -5.59 7.12
CA SER A 27 11.35 -6.79 7.98
C SER A 27 10.75 -8.01 7.30
N VAL A 28 9.45 -7.97 6.97
CA VAL A 28 8.73 -9.15 6.52
C VAL A 28 9.30 -9.70 5.22
N PHE A 29 9.43 -8.87 4.20
CA PHE A 29 9.91 -9.32 2.88
C PHE A 29 11.39 -9.76 2.90
N PRO A 30 12.32 -9.05 3.54
CA PRO A 30 13.68 -9.56 3.72
C PRO A 30 13.73 -10.95 4.36
N THR A 31 12.92 -11.19 5.41
CA THR A 31 12.84 -12.50 6.06
C THR A 31 12.28 -13.57 5.12
N LEU A 32 11.19 -13.28 4.40
CA LEU A 32 10.62 -14.19 3.39
C LEU A 32 11.61 -14.53 2.27
N SER A 33 12.48 -13.59 1.93
CA SER A 33 13.48 -13.78 0.87
C SER A 33 14.57 -14.78 1.22
N LEU A 34 14.75 -15.11 2.50
CA LEU A 34 15.71 -16.13 2.96
C LEU A 34 15.17 -17.55 2.88
N LEU A 35 13.86 -17.70 2.69
CA LEU A 35 13.21 -19.00 2.68
C LEU A 35 13.43 -19.76 1.35
N PRO A 36 13.48 -21.09 1.38
CA PRO A 36 13.33 -21.91 0.19
C PRO A 36 12.06 -21.52 -0.59
N ALA A 37 12.09 -21.68 -1.92
CA ALA A 37 11.02 -21.21 -2.79
C ALA A 37 9.61 -21.70 -2.39
N GLY A 38 9.45 -22.98 -2.04
CA GLY A 38 8.18 -23.55 -1.62
C GLY A 38 7.64 -22.91 -0.34
N GLN A 39 8.48 -22.74 0.69
CA GLN A 39 8.09 -22.08 1.94
C GLN A 39 7.74 -20.61 1.72
N TYR A 40 8.50 -19.90 0.87
CA TYR A 40 8.17 -18.54 0.47
C TYR A 40 6.77 -18.48 -0.14
N ILE A 41 6.45 -19.36 -1.08
CA ILE A 41 5.14 -19.38 -1.75
C ILE A 41 4.01 -19.60 -0.75
N GLN A 42 4.15 -20.56 0.16
CA GLN A 42 3.14 -20.84 1.19
C GLN A 42 2.89 -19.64 2.10
N LEU A 43 3.95 -19.04 2.67
CA LEU A 43 3.82 -17.90 3.57
C LEU A 43 3.33 -16.65 2.84
N HIS A 44 3.79 -16.39 1.62
CA HIS A 44 3.34 -15.25 0.82
C HIS A 44 1.83 -15.32 0.54
N ARG A 45 1.30 -16.50 0.21
CA ARG A 45 -0.14 -16.72 0.02
C ARG A 45 -0.93 -16.45 1.29
N GLU A 46 -0.50 -17.03 2.41
CA GLU A 46 -1.19 -16.90 3.69
C GLU A 46 -1.24 -15.44 4.15
N MET A 47 -0.13 -14.72 4.06
CA MET A 47 -0.09 -13.30 4.38
C MET A 47 -0.98 -12.47 3.46
N GLY A 48 -0.95 -12.73 2.16
CA GLY A 48 -1.79 -12.03 1.18
C GLY A 48 -3.28 -12.23 1.46
N HIS A 49 -3.67 -13.42 1.91
CA HIS A 49 -5.05 -13.71 2.31
C HIS A 49 -5.47 -12.92 3.55
N ARG A 50 -4.60 -12.83 4.56
CA ARG A 50 -4.89 -12.12 5.82
C ARG A 50 -4.97 -10.60 5.67
N TYR A 51 -4.27 -10.02 4.71
CA TYR A 51 -4.37 -8.58 4.42
C TYR A 51 -5.67 -8.18 3.70
N HIS A 52 -6.38 -9.14 3.09
CA HIS A 52 -7.64 -8.88 2.40
C HIS A 52 -8.84 -9.21 3.33
N PRO A 53 -9.89 -8.36 3.40
CA PRO A 53 -10.10 -7.12 2.65
C PRO A 53 -9.60 -5.84 3.38
N SER A 54 -9.00 -5.98 4.56
CA SER A 54 -8.73 -4.84 5.47
C SER A 54 -7.87 -3.76 4.81
N MET A 55 -6.75 -4.12 4.19
CA MET A 55 -5.85 -3.12 3.60
C MET A 55 -6.47 -2.33 2.43
N PRO A 56 -7.16 -2.96 1.46
CA PRO A 56 -7.92 -2.23 0.45
C PRO A 56 -8.95 -1.26 1.04
N LEU A 57 -9.66 -1.64 2.09
CA LEU A 57 -10.65 -0.77 2.73
C LEU A 57 -9.99 0.45 3.39
N ILE A 58 -8.90 0.25 4.11
CA ILE A 58 -8.19 1.33 4.81
C ILE A 58 -7.59 2.33 3.80
N VAL A 59 -6.92 1.85 2.75
CA VAL A 59 -6.31 2.76 1.77
C VAL A 59 -7.37 3.54 0.99
N ASN A 60 -8.51 2.91 0.66
CA ASN A 60 -9.63 3.60 0.01
C ASN A 60 -10.26 4.64 0.94
N ALA A 61 -10.45 4.33 2.22
CA ALA A 61 -10.99 5.28 3.19
C ALA A 61 -10.07 6.52 3.34
N ALA A 62 -8.74 6.31 3.45
CA ALA A 62 -7.78 7.40 3.51
C ALA A 62 -7.80 8.25 2.24
N MET A 63 -7.80 7.61 1.06
CA MET A 63 -7.86 8.32 -0.23
C MET A 63 -9.15 9.14 -0.40
N VAL A 64 -10.30 8.57 -0.05
CA VAL A 64 -11.59 9.27 -0.10
C VAL A 64 -11.59 10.44 0.86
N ALA A 65 -11.03 10.29 2.06
CA ALA A 65 -10.92 11.38 3.02
C ALA A 65 -10.06 12.53 2.47
N ASP A 66 -8.92 12.25 1.86
CA ASP A 66 -8.09 13.27 1.20
C ASP A 66 -8.84 13.97 0.04
N ILE A 67 -9.61 13.22 -0.77
CA ILE A 67 -10.44 13.81 -1.84
C ILE A 67 -11.49 14.74 -1.26
N VAL A 68 -12.20 14.32 -0.22
CA VAL A 68 -13.23 15.14 0.45
C VAL A 68 -12.58 16.42 0.99
N LEU A 69 -11.45 16.31 1.69
CA LEU A 69 -10.71 17.46 2.21
C LEU A 69 -10.25 18.42 1.10
N ALA A 70 -9.75 17.91 -0.01
CA ALA A 70 -9.38 18.72 -1.17
C ALA A 70 -10.55 19.57 -1.72
N VAL A 71 -11.78 19.13 -1.51
CA VAL A 71 -12.99 19.86 -1.92
C VAL A 71 -13.45 20.86 -0.88
N ILE A 72 -13.54 20.44 0.41
CA ILE A 72 -14.26 21.19 1.43
C ILE A 72 -13.43 22.19 2.23
N VAL A 73 -12.08 22.03 2.33
CA VAL A 73 -11.25 22.96 3.11
C VAL A 73 -11.17 24.34 2.44
N PRO A 74 -11.11 25.45 3.18
CA PRO A 74 -11.15 26.79 2.58
C PRO A 74 -9.84 27.23 1.94
N GLY A 75 -8.68 26.70 2.35
CA GLY A 75 -7.37 27.17 1.91
C GLY A 75 -6.90 26.55 0.58
N GLY A 76 -6.44 27.38 -0.36
CA GLY A 76 -5.97 26.94 -1.68
C GLY A 76 -4.79 25.95 -1.61
N THR A 77 -3.78 26.27 -0.78
CA THR A 77 -2.60 25.40 -0.60
C THR A 77 -2.96 24.05 0.01
N ALA A 78 -3.79 24.04 1.08
CA ALA A 78 -4.22 22.81 1.70
C ALA A 78 -5.03 21.93 0.74
N LYS A 79 -5.92 22.50 -0.08
CA LYS A 79 -6.63 21.77 -1.15
C LYS A 79 -5.68 21.07 -2.12
N VAL A 80 -4.68 21.78 -2.61
CA VAL A 80 -3.70 21.20 -3.55
C VAL A 80 -2.93 20.05 -2.91
N LEU A 81 -2.53 20.20 -1.65
CA LEU A 81 -1.80 19.16 -0.92
C LEU A 81 -2.68 17.92 -0.70
N PHE A 82 -3.94 18.06 -0.27
CA PHE A 82 -4.85 16.92 -0.16
C PHE A 82 -5.09 16.24 -1.51
N GLY A 83 -5.27 17.01 -2.58
CA GLY A 83 -5.39 16.46 -3.93
C GLY A 83 -4.15 15.68 -4.37
N PHE A 84 -2.96 16.18 -4.05
CA PHE A 84 -1.71 15.50 -4.32
C PHE A 84 -1.58 14.20 -3.49
N ALA A 85 -1.93 14.24 -2.19
CA ALA A 85 -1.93 13.06 -1.32
C ALA A 85 -2.89 11.97 -1.85
N ALA A 86 -4.11 12.34 -2.22
CA ALA A 86 -5.07 11.43 -2.86
C ALA A 86 -4.52 10.81 -4.14
N THR A 87 -3.85 11.61 -4.98
CA THR A 87 -3.20 11.12 -6.21
C THR A 87 -2.08 10.13 -5.91
N ALA A 88 -1.26 10.37 -4.88
CA ALA A 88 -0.21 9.45 -4.46
C ALA A 88 -0.79 8.12 -3.93
N LEU A 89 -1.89 8.16 -3.16
CA LEU A 89 -2.61 6.95 -2.73
C LEU A 89 -3.23 6.21 -3.92
N LEU A 90 -3.78 6.91 -4.90
CA LEU A 90 -4.26 6.31 -6.15
C LEU A 90 -3.10 5.61 -6.89
N GLY A 91 -1.94 6.25 -7.00
CA GLY A 91 -0.72 5.64 -7.54
C GLY A 91 -0.32 4.35 -6.80
N THR A 92 -0.42 4.36 -5.48
CA THR A 92 -0.23 3.17 -4.63
C THR A 92 -1.18 2.03 -5.01
N GLN A 93 -2.43 2.34 -5.29
CA GLN A 93 -3.45 1.38 -5.73
C GLN A 93 -3.13 0.83 -7.12
N PHE A 94 -2.76 1.69 -8.07
CA PHE A 94 -2.35 1.26 -9.42
C PHE A 94 -1.17 0.28 -9.36
N VAL A 95 -0.10 0.63 -8.64
CA VAL A 95 1.06 -0.26 -8.48
C VAL A 95 0.64 -1.59 -7.82
N SER A 96 -0.22 -1.54 -6.81
CA SER A 96 -0.71 -2.75 -6.15
C SER A 96 -1.48 -3.65 -7.11
N HIS A 97 -2.47 -3.10 -7.84
CA HIS A 97 -3.38 -3.89 -8.68
C HIS A 97 -2.75 -4.35 -10.00
N LEU A 98 -1.89 -3.52 -10.60
CA LEU A 98 -1.30 -3.82 -11.91
C LEU A 98 0.04 -4.56 -11.81
N CYS A 99 0.74 -4.46 -10.68
CA CYS A 99 2.07 -5.04 -10.54
C CYS A 99 2.13 -6.14 -9.47
N ASN A 100 1.81 -5.82 -8.19
CA ASN A 100 1.96 -6.81 -7.12
C ASN A 100 0.87 -7.89 -7.13
N VAL A 101 -0.40 -7.53 -7.38
CA VAL A 101 -1.51 -8.50 -7.39
C VAL A 101 -1.38 -9.55 -8.48
N PRO A 102 -0.97 -9.24 -9.74
CA PRO A 102 -0.71 -10.27 -10.75
C PRO A 102 0.36 -11.27 -10.31
N ILE A 103 1.46 -10.80 -9.69
CA ILE A 103 2.49 -11.68 -9.14
C ILE A 103 1.92 -12.56 -8.01
N ASN A 104 1.13 -11.99 -7.11
CA ASN A 104 0.47 -12.76 -6.05
C ASN A 104 -0.46 -13.84 -6.62
N LYS A 105 -1.16 -13.52 -7.72
CA LYS A 105 -2.03 -14.48 -8.40
C LYS A 105 -1.25 -15.62 -9.06
N SER A 106 -0.11 -15.34 -9.71
CA SER A 106 0.72 -16.37 -10.32
C SER A 106 1.28 -17.38 -9.31
N LEU A 107 1.54 -16.92 -8.08
CA LEU A 107 1.99 -17.81 -7.00
C LEU A 107 0.88 -18.75 -6.50
N ARG A 108 -0.41 -18.40 -6.65
CA ARG A 108 -1.52 -19.19 -6.10
C ARG A 108 -1.69 -20.55 -6.75
N GLY A 109 -1.36 -20.66 -8.03
CA GLY A 109 -1.52 -21.90 -8.81
C GLY A 109 -0.36 -22.88 -8.71
N LEU A 110 0.75 -22.51 -8.05
CA LEU A 110 1.94 -23.36 -7.97
C LEU A 110 1.80 -24.40 -6.86
N ASP A 111 2.36 -25.60 -7.08
CA ASP A 111 2.59 -26.55 -6.01
C ASP A 111 3.92 -26.20 -5.31
N PRO A 112 3.90 -25.87 -4.00
CA PRO A 112 5.11 -25.52 -3.26
C PRO A 112 6.14 -26.64 -3.15
N GLU A 113 5.72 -27.90 -3.28
CA GLU A 113 6.57 -29.08 -3.18
C GLU A 113 7.13 -29.52 -4.54
N SER A 114 6.52 -29.05 -5.64
CA SER A 114 6.89 -29.44 -7.01
C SER A 114 6.82 -28.24 -7.94
N LEU A 115 7.85 -27.40 -7.89
CA LEU A 115 7.92 -26.22 -8.78
C LEU A 115 8.35 -26.66 -10.18
N PRO A 116 7.81 -26.03 -11.25
CA PRO A 116 8.25 -26.26 -12.62
C PRO A 116 9.74 -25.95 -12.81
N ASP A 117 10.43 -26.69 -13.65
CA ASP A 117 11.88 -26.48 -13.93
C ASP A 117 12.18 -25.09 -14.49
N ASP A 118 11.23 -24.49 -15.19
CA ASP A 118 11.31 -23.14 -15.76
C ASP A 118 10.78 -22.04 -14.82
N TRP A 119 10.47 -22.37 -13.55
CA TRP A 119 9.95 -21.40 -12.60
C TRP A 119 10.93 -20.25 -12.39
N ARG A 120 10.43 -19.04 -12.60
CA ARG A 120 11.19 -17.81 -12.39
C ARG A 120 10.79 -17.18 -11.06
N ASP A 121 11.79 -16.95 -10.21
CA ASP A 121 11.58 -16.34 -8.90
C ASP A 121 11.09 -14.88 -9.02
N PRO A 122 9.86 -14.57 -8.61
CA PRO A 122 9.30 -13.23 -8.74
C PRO A 122 9.71 -12.29 -7.61
N ARG A 123 10.41 -12.76 -6.57
CA ARG A 123 10.75 -11.97 -5.38
C ARG A 123 11.43 -10.63 -5.69
N PRO A 124 12.44 -10.54 -6.58
CA PRO A 124 13.09 -9.27 -6.88
C PRO A 124 12.13 -8.26 -7.50
N LEU A 125 11.30 -8.71 -8.45
CA LEU A 125 10.31 -7.87 -9.13
C LEU A 125 9.22 -7.40 -8.17
N TRP A 126 8.66 -8.32 -7.37
CA TRP A 126 7.66 -7.98 -6.35
C TRP A 126 8.20 -6.94 -5.36
N ARG A 127 9.44 -7.10 -4.92
CA ARG A 127 10.13 -6.17 -4.01
C ARG A 127 10.27 -4.76 -4.60
N SER A 128 10.63 -4.65 -5.88
CA SER A 128 10.78 -3.34 -6.53
C SER A 128 9.45 -2.59 -6.59
N TRP A 129 8.37 -3.26 -6.97
CA TRP A 129 7.03 -2.67 -6.97
C TRP A 129 6.53 -2.34 -5.56
N HIS A 130 6.86 -3.21 -4.59
CA HIS A 130 6.51 -2.94 -3.20
C HIS A 130 7.22 -1.68 -2.66
N ARG A 131 8.49 -1.48 -2.98
CA ARG A 131 9.23 -0.26 -2.62
C ARG A 131 8.58 0.99 -3.22
N LEU A 132 8.19 0.95 -4.49
CA LEU A 132 7.54 2.08 -5.14
C LEU A 132 6.24 2.46 -4.44
N ARG A 133 5.35 1.48 -4.20
CA ARG A 133 4.08 1.77 -3.50
C ARG A 133 4.29 2.21 -2.05
N THR A 134 5.34 1.73 -1.37
CA THR A 134 5.72 2.18 -0.03
C THR A 134 6.14 3.65 -0.05
N SER A 135 6.98 4.04 -1.01
CA SER A 135 7.39 5.44 -1.17
C SER A 135 6.20 6.36 -1.46
N LEU A 136 5.29 5.94 -2.33
CA LEU A 136 4.06 6.70 -2.63
C LEU A 136 3.18 6.86 -1.37
N ALA A 137 3.02 5.81 -0.57
CA ALA A 137 2.23 5.87 0.67
C ALA A 137 2.88 6.78 1.72
N LEU A 138 4.21 6.76 1.86
CA LEU A 138 4.93 7.67 2.75
C LEU A 138 4.82 9.13 2.32
N VAL A 139 4.94 9.39 1.01
CA VAL A 139 4.74 10.74 0.46
C VAL A 139 3.31 11.21 0.71
N ALA A 140 2.32 10.36 0.44
CA ALA A 140 0.91 10.68 0.71
C ALA A 140 0.70 11.07 2.18
N LEU A 141 1.16 10.23 3.11
CA LEU A 141 1.04 10.50 4.55
C LEU A 141 1.70 11.83 4.95
N ALA A 142 2.94 12.07 4.50
CA ALA A 142 3.65 13.31 4.82
C ALA A 142 2.94 14.55 4.29
N VAL A 143 2.41 14.47 3.06
CA VAL A 143 1.67 15.57 2.44
C VAL A 143 0.31 15.78 3.09
N THR A 144 -0.43 14.71 3.42
CA THR A 144 -1.67 14.80 4.20
C THR A 144 -1.43 15.47 5.55
N ALA A 145 -0.39 15.05 6.28
CA ALA A 145 -0.05 15.65 7.58
C ALA A 145 0.31 17.13 7.44
N ALA A 146 1.08 17.50 6.41
CA ALA A 146 1.39 18.91 6.13
C ALA A 146 0.12 19.71 5.77
N ALA A 147 -0.79 19.14 4.98
CA ALA A 147 -2.05 19.79 4.62
C ALA A 147 -2.93 20.03 5.84
N VAL A 148 -3.04 19.04 6.75
CA VAL A 148 -3.80 19.18 8.01
C VAL A 148 -3.20 20.28 8.90
N ALA A 149 -1.87 20.43 8.93
CA ALA A 149 -1.21 21.50 9.72
C ALA A 149 -1.49 22.91 9.18
N LEU A 150 -2.03 23.05 7.97
CA LEU A 150 -2.39 24.32 7.33
C LEU A 150 -3.89 24.65 7.42
N THR A 151 -4.69 23.78 8.03
CA THR A 151 -6.14 23.97 8.20
C THR A 151 -6.50 24.28 9.64
#